data_7319d3165f356e6d3d32bf5f8434325d
#
_entry.id   7319d3165f356e6d3d32bf5f8434325d
#
_cell.length_a   1.000
_cell.length_b   1.000
_cell.length_c   1.000
_cell.angle_alpha   90.00
_cell.angle_beta   90.00
_cell.angle_gamma   90.00
#
_symmetry.space_group_name_H-M   'P 1'
#
loop_
_entity.id
_entity.type
_entity.pdbx_description
1 polymer ?
#
loop_
_entity_poly.entity_id
_entity_poly.type
_entity_poly.pdbx_seq_one_letter_code
_entity_poly.pdbx_strand_id
1 'polypeptide(L)'
;MSRGLGDVYKRQGGKWKLRIIYVLAFHEILRYGELKRLLSPITHKMLSTQLKELDKDGLINRKEYQQIPPKVEYSLTQMGRDLEPVVREIHNWILKYDI
;
A
#
# COMPACT_ATOMS: atom_id res chain seq x y z
N MET A 1 25.59 5.62 4.62
CA MET A 1 24.41 6.05 3.96
C MET A 1 23.33 6.46 4.94
N SER A 2 23.18 7.70 5.08
CA SER A 2 22.27 8.24 6.06
C SER A 2 20.80 7.97 5.70
N ARG A 3 20.55 7.68 4.46
CA ARG A 3 19.19 7.53 3.96
C ARG A 3 18.75 6.10 3.97
N GLY A 4 18.84 5.44 5.06
CA GLY A 4 18.48 4.05 5.16
C GLY A 4 16.99 3.80 5.00
N LEU A 5 16.62 2.56 5.26
CA LEU A 5 15.24 2.09 5.11
C LEU A 5 14.27 2.88 5.98
N GLY A 6 14.71 3.29 7.18
CA GLY A 6 13.89 4.09 8.06
C GLY A 6 13.50 5.43 7.44
N ASP A 7 14.45 6.04 6.74
CA ASP A 7 14.21 7.32 6.09
C ASP A 7 13.19 7.18 4.96
N VAL A 8 13.36 6.14 4.14
CA VAL A 8 12.40 5.86 3.05
C VAL A 8 11.01 5.59 3.63
N TYR A 9 10.94 4.79 4.69
CA TYR A 9 9.67 4.45 5.31
C TYR A 9 8.97 5.69 5.87
N LYS A 10 9.72 6.64 6.42
CA LYS A 10 9.14 7.83 7.03
C LYS A 10 8.72 8.88 6.03
N ARG A 11 9.20 8.81 4.79
CA ARG A 11 8.72 9.72 3.77
C ARG A 11 7.24 9.51 3.56
N GLN A 12 6.55 10.61 3.34
CA GLN A 12 5.09 10.58 3.27
C GLN A 12 4.57 9.52 2.30
N GLY A 13 5.05 9.51 1.06
CA GLY A 13 4.61 8.54 0.07
C GLY A 13 5.08 7.12 0.38
N GLY A 14 6.35 6.97 0.75
CA GLY A 14 6.92 5.65 1.03
C GLY A 14 6.23 4.93 2.16
N LYS A 15 5.95 5.64 3.23
CA LYS A 15 5.24 5.09 4.38
C LYS A 15 3.88 4.51 3.97
N TRP A 16 3.11 5.27 3.22
CA TRP A 16 1.79 4.85 2.83
C TRP A 16 1.82 3.71 1.82
N LYS A 17 2.77 3.72 0.89
CA LYS A 17 2.92 2.63 -0.07
C LYS A 17 3.17 1.29 0.62
N LEU A 18 4.09 1.29 1.59
CA LEU A 18 4.40 0.08 2.33
C LEU A 18 3.19 -0.44 3.10
N ARG A 19 2.43 0.46 3.72
CA ARG A 19 1.23 0.09 4.45
C ARG A 19 0.14 -0.45 3.53
N ILE A 20 -0.03 0.13 2.35
CA ILE A 20 -1.01 -0.34 1.37
C ILE A 20 -0.67 -1.77 0.96
N ILE A 21 0.60 -2.03 0.65
CA ILE A 21 1.03 -3.37 0.25
C ILE A 21 0.75 -4.37 1.36
N TYR A 22 1.08 -4.01 2.58
CA TYR A 22 0.88 -4.89 3.73
C TYR A 22 -0.60 -5.24 3.94
N VAL A 23 -1.45 -4.22 3.89
CA VAL A 23 -2.90 -4.40 4.10
C VAL A 23 -3.51 -5.23 2.97
N LEU A 24 -3.10 -4.99 1.72
CA LEU A 24 -3.59 -5.78 0.60
C LEU A 24 -3.11 -7.23 0.65
N ALA A 25 -1.91 -7.47 1.15
CA ALA A 25 -1.41 -8.82 1.32
C ALA A 25 -2.26 -9.60 2.33
N PHE A 26 -2.66 -8.93 3.40
CA PHE A 26 -3.45 -9.55 4.46
C PHE A 26 -4.89 -9.81 4.03
N HIS A 27 -5.52 -8.86 3.35
CA HIS A 27 -6.94 -8.93 3.02
C HIS A 27 -7.23 -9.45 1.61
N GLU A 28 -6.21 -9.56 0.77
CA GLU A 28 -6.25 -10.02 -0.61
C GLU A 28 -6.93 -9.05 -1.57
N ILE A 29 -8.20 -8.75 -1.37
CA ILE A 29 -8.95 -7.83 -2.24
C ILE A 29 -9.66 -6.81 -1.37
N LEU A 30 -9.48 -5.53 -1.69
CA LEU A 30 -10.13 -4.45 -0.95
C LEU A 30 -10.65 -3.39 -1.92
N ARG A 31 -11.78 -2.79 -1.55
CA ARG A 31 -12.31 -1.63 -2.25
C ARG A 31 -11.67 -0.37 -1.69
N TYR A 32 -11.78 0.70 -2.45
CA TYR A 32 -11.20 1.98 -2.05
C TYR A 32 -11.64 2.43 -0.65
N GLY A 33 -12.94 2.36 -0.39
CA GLY A 33 -13.48 2.76 0.91
C GLY A 33 -12.95 1.93 2.07
N GLU A 34 -12.75 0.63 1.81
CA GLU A 34 -12.18 -0.27 2.81
C GLU A 34 -10.72 0.07 3.09
N LEU A 35 -9.96 0.34 2.03
CA LEU A 35 -8.57 0.76 2.16
C LEU A 35 -8.48 2.06 2.97
N LYS A 36 -9.33 3.03 2.65
CA LYS A 36 -9.30 4.30 3.35
C LYS A 36 -9.59 4.14 4.84
N ARG A 37 -10.52 3.26 5.15
CA ARG A 37 -10.88 3.00 6.55
C ARG A 37 -9.75 2.31 7.30
N LEU A 38 -9.16 1.29 6.68
CA LEU A 38 -8.08 0.52 7.30
C LEU A 38 -6.80 1.33 7.47
N LEU A 39 -6.57 2.30 6.59
CA LEU A 39 -5.37 3.12 6.60
C LEU A 39 -5.59 4.48 7.25
N SER A 40 -6.74 4.67 7.89
CA SER A 40 -7.01 5.92 8.61
C SER A 40 -5.82 6.28 9.51
N PRO A 41 -5.38 7.55 9.53
CA PRO A 41 -6.03 8.75 9.00
C PRO A 41 -5.55 9.20 7.62
N ILE A 42 -5.29 8.30 6.70
CA ILE A 42 -4.85 8.68 5.36
C ILE A 42 -5.89 9.57 4.69
N THR A 43 -5.43 10.61 3.99
CA THR A 43 -6.34 11.49 3.26
C THR A 43 -6.74 10.86 1.94
N HIS A 44 -7.87 11.30 1.40
CA HIS A 44 -8.34 10.87 0.10
C HIS A 44 -7.29 11.14 -0.98
N LYS A 45 -6.72 12.35 -0.96
CA LYS A 45 -5.70 12.73 -1.94
C LYS A 45 -4.48 11.83 -1.86
N MET A 46 -4.00 11.55 -0.65
CA MET A 46 -2.82 10.71 -0.47
C MET A 46 -3.08 9.29 -0.93
N LEU A 47 -4.21 8.72 -0.53
CA LEU A 47 -4.53 7.34 -0.92
C LEU A 47 -4.66 7.22 -2.44
N SER A 48 -5.37 8.13 -3.09
CA SER A 48 -5.53 8.12 -4.54
C SER A 48 -4.19 8.22 -5.25
N THR A 49 -3.31 9.10 -4.77
CA THR A 49 -1.98 9.28 -5.37
C THR A 49 -1.15 8.01 -5.24
N GLN A 50 -1.13 7.42 -4.05
CA GLN A 50 -0.31 6.23 -3.82
C GLN A 50 -0.83 5.02 -4.60
N LEU A 51 -2.14 4.86 -4.69
CA LEU A 51 -2.73 3.77 -5.47
C LEU A 51 -2.39 3.89 -6.95
N LYS A 52 -2.44 5.11 -7.50
CA LYS A 52 -2.08 5.32 -8.90
C LYS A 52 -0.61 4.99 -9.14
N GLU A 53 0.27 5.37 -8.23
CA GLU A 53 1.69 5.09 -8.38
C GLU A 53 1.99 3.61 -8.26
N LEU A 54 1.36 2.92 -7.32
CA LEU A 54 1.54 1.48 -7.17
C LEU A 54 1.01 0.71 -8.38
N ASP A 55 -0.10 1.15 -8.93
CA ASP A 55 -0.66 0.56 -10.14
C ASP A 55 0.29 0.75 -11.32
N LYS A 56 0.81 1.96 -11.48
CA LYS A 56 1.77 2.27 -12.55
C LYS A 56 3.03 1.44 -12.42
N ASP A 57 3.48 1.20 -11.20
CA ASP A 57 4.69 0.44 -10.93
C ASP A 57 4.48 -1.08 -11.04
N GLY A 58 3.25 -1.51 -11.27
CA GLY A 58 2.95 -2.92 -11.45
C GLY A 58 2.86 -3.71 -10.16
N LEU A 59 2.68 -3.04 -9.03
CA LEU A 59 2.61 -3.70 -7.72
C LEU A 59 1.20 -4.06 -7.32
N ILE A 60 0.20 -3.36 -7.84
CA ILE A 60 -1.19 -3.64 -7.55
C ILE A 60 -2.01 -3.73 -8.84
N ASN A 61 -3.11 -4.46 -8.75
CA ASN A 61 -4.14 -4.52 -9.80
C ASN A 61 -5.28 -3.61 -9.38
N ARG A 62 -5.85 -2.94 -10.36
CA ARG A 62 -7.06 -2.18 -10.18
C ARG A 62 -8.10 -2.74 -11.13
N LYS A 63 -9.17 -3.29 -10.60
CA LYS A 63 -10.23 -3.88 -11.42
C LYS A 63 -11.51 -3.09 -11.24
N GLU A 64 -11.97 -2.54 -12.33
CA GLU A 64 -13.20 -1.76 -12.35
C GLU A 64 -14.33 -2.60 -12.93
N TYR A 65 -15.46 -2.60 -12.23
CA TYR A 65 -16.64 -3.33 -12.64
C TYR A 65 -17.67 -2.32 -13.15
N GLN A 66 -18.20 -2.58 -14.33
CA GLN A 66 -19.24 -1.74 -14.89
C GLN A 66 -20.58 -2.15 -14.30
N GLN A 67 -20.96 -1.46 -13.26
CA GLN A 67 -22.23 -1.70 -12.57
C GLN A 67 -22.67 -0.41 -11.90
N ILE A 68 -23.87 -0.41 -11.34
CA ILE A 68 -24.42 0.74 -10.62
C ILE A 68 -24.77 0.28 -9.21
N PRO A 69 -24.12 0.86 -8.19
CA PRO A 69 -23.02 1.81 -8.25
C PRO A 69 -21.74 1.16 -8.76
N PRO A 70 -20.80 1.95 -9.31
CA PRO A 70 -19.54 1.39 -9.79
C PRO A 70 -18.73 0.78 -8.67
N LYS A 71 -17.98 -0.26 -9.02
CA LYS A 71 -17.18 -0.99 -8.05
C LYS A 71 -15.74 -1.08 -8.57
N VAL A 72 -14.80 -0.74 -7.71
CA VAL A 72 -13.37 -0.86 -8.01
C VAL A 72 -12.71 -1.67 -6.91
N GLU A 73 -11.98 -2.71 -7.32
CA GLU A 73 -11.25 -3.57 -6.40
C GLU A 73 -9.76 -3.46 -6.63
N TYR A 74 -9.02 -3.49 -5.54
CA TYR A 74 -7.56 -3.46 -5.54
C TYR A 74 -7.02 -4.75 -4.95
N SER A 75 -5.96 -5.26 -5.56
CA SER A 75 -5.27 -6.46 -5.09
C SER A 75 -3.80 -6.38 -5.47
N LEU A 76 -2.96 -7.19 -4.86
CA LEU A 76 -1.54 -7.24 -5.22
C LEU A 76 -1.37 -8.04 -6.50
N THR A 77 -0.44 -7.59 -7.35
CA THR A 77 0.08 -8.42 -8.43
C THR A 77 1.01 -9.47 -7.84
N GLN A 78 1.50 -10.40 -8.67
CA GLN A 78 2.50 -11.34 -8.18
C GLN A 78 3.75 -10.62 -7.70
N MET A 79 4.18 -9.58 -8.42
CA MET A 79 5.32 -8.77 -7.99
C MET A 79 5.06 -8.11 -6.63
N GLY A 80 3.84 -7.62 -6.43
CA GLY A 80 3.47 -7.05 -5.13
C GLY A 80 3.47 -8.07 -4.01
N ARG A 81 2.97 -9.28 -4.30
CA ARG A 81 2.98 -10.37 -3.32
C ARG A 81 4.40 -10.78 -2.95
N ASP A 82 5.28 -10.82 -3.94
CA ASP A 82 6.69 -11.19 -3.70
C ASP A 82 7.39 -10.12 -2.88
N LEU A 83 6.95 -8.87 -2.97
CA LEU A 83 7.53 -7.77 -2.22
C LEU A 83 7.04 -7.75 -0.76
N GLU A 84 5.89 -8.33 -0.47
CA GLU A 84 5.29 -8.25 0.87
C GLU A 84 6.22 -8.75 1.98
N PRO A 85 6.90 -9.89 1.85
CA PRO A 85 7.80 -10.33 2.91
C PRO A 85 8.91 -9.33 3.20
N VAL A 86 9.41 -8.66 2.16
CA VAL A 86 10.45 -7.63 2.31
C VAL A 86 9.88 -6.45 3.07
N VAL A 87 8.68 -6.00 2.71
CA VAL A 87 8.00 -4.89 3.38
C VAL A 87 7.78 -5.22 4.85
N ARG A 88 7.36 -6.44 5.15
CA ARG A 88 7.11 -6.87 6.52
C ARG A 88 8.39 -6.84 7.34
N GLU A 89 9.51 -7.27 6.76
CA GLU A 89 10.79 -7.24 7.45
C GLU A 89 11.26 -5.81 7.71
N ILE A 90 11.05 -4.92 6.74
CA ILE A 90 11.38 -3.51 6.93
C ILE A 90 10.57 -2.93 8.09
N HIS A 91 9.28 -3.23 8.11
CA HIS A 91 8.38 -2.76 9.16
C HIS A 91 8.85 -3.25 10.54
N ASN A 92 9.14 -4.54 10.64
CA ASN A 92 9.61 -5.14 11.89
C ASN A 92 10.93 -4.53 12.34
N TRP A 93 11.84 -4.29 11.40
CA TRP A 93 13.13 -3.69 11.68
C TRP A 93 12.97 -2.28 12.25
N ILE A 94 12.08 -1.49 11.64
CA ILE A 94 11.82 -0.13 12.09
C ILE A 94 11.22 -0.12 13.50
N LEU A 95 10.28 -1.01 13.77
CA LEU A 95 9.69 -1.13 15.10
C LEU A 95 10.72 -1.52 16.14
N LYS A 96 11.62 -2.45 15.79
CA LYS A 96 12.64 -2.95 16.71
C LYS A 96 13.59 -1.84 17.16
N TYR A 97 13.96 -0.97 16.25
CA TYR A 97 14.94 0.09 16.54
C TYR A 97 14.30 1.46 16.76
N ASP A 98 12.99 1.52 16.79
CA ASP A 98 12.26 2.75 17.09
C ASP A 98 12.68 3.90 16.18
N ILE A 99 12.74 3.62 14.89
CA ILE A 99 13.14 4.63 13.89
C ILE A 99 11.93 5.38 13.37
#